data_7a836c0098d825b033053fe132360a5b
#
_entry.id   7a836c0098d825b033053fe132360a5b
#
_cell.length_a   1.000
_cell.length_b   1.000
_cell.length_c   1.000
_cell.angle_alpha   90.00
_cell.angle_beta   90.00
_cell.angle_gamma   90.00
#
_symmetry.space_group_name_H-M   'P 1'
#
loop_
_entity.id
_entity.type
_entity.pdbx_description
1 polymer ?
#
loop_
_entity_poly.entity_id
_entity_poly.type
_entity_poly.pdbx_seq_one_letter_code
_entity_poly.pdbx_strand_id
1 'polypeptide(L)'
;MNVQHSIHIPSFLKVYDNALDDLGSILQNQGINRVVLYFGNDLIEMFGSKVMNSLKDAQVDVLEYKEIDTIALNDITQMAFSISPKAQAVIGIGGGKVIDAAKYMGFLKKLPFISI
;
A
#
# COMPACT_ATOMS: atom_id res chain seq x y z
N MET A 1 -3.12 15.49 -17.26
CA MET A 1 -3.47 15.25 -16.88
C MET A 1 -3.90 15.01 -16.59
N ASN A 2 -3.86 14.69 -16.39
CA ASN A 2 -4.32 14.47 -15.77
C ASN A 2 -4.40 13.97 -15.27
N VAL A 3 -4.12 13.82 -14.97
CA VAL A 3 -4.28 13.42 -14.35
C VAL A 3 -4.75 13.07 -13.86
N GLN A 4 -4.73 13.16 -13.69
CA GLN A 4 -5.35 12.87 -13.12
C GLN A 4 -5.89 12.25 -12.98
N HIS A 5 -5.84 12.21 -13.32
CA HIS A 5 -6.50 11.39 -13.24
C HIS A 5 -6.39 10.55 -13.17
N SER A 6 -6.40 11.14 -13.64
CA SER A 6 -6.12 9.85 -13.99
C SER A 6 -5.74 8.89 -12.90
N ILE A 7 -5.51 9.39 -11.89
CA ILE A 7 -5.12 8.52 -10.82
C ILE A 7 -6.31 8.29 -9.95
N HIS A 8 -7.29 7.66 -10.50
CA HIS A 8 -8.32 7.10 -9.68
C HIS A 8 -8.01 5.66 -9.47
N ILE A 9 -6.99 5.44 -8.67
CA ILE A 9 -6.79 4.11 -8.16
C ILE A 9 -7.94 3.88 -7.21
N PRO A 10 -8.70 2.81 -7.39
CA PRO A 10 -9.75 2.52 -6.42
C PRO A 10 -9.10 2.47 -5.05
N SER A 11 -9.62 3.24 -4.14
CA SER A 11 -9.13 3.20 -2.77
C SER A 11 -9.46 1.87 -2.10
N PHE A 12 -10.08 0.96 -2.83
CA PHE A 12 -10.52 -0.30 -2.27
C PHE A 12 -10.34 -1.42 -3.28
N LEU A 13 -9.61 -2.45 -2.89
CA LEU A 13 -9.44 -3.67 -3.66
C LEU A 13 -9.98 -4.82 -2.84
N LYS A 14 -10.96 -5.53 -3.39
CA LYS A 14 -11.60 -6.63 -2.67
C LYS A 14 -10.64 -7.81 -2.55
N VAL A 15 -10.50 -8.32 -1.33
CA VAL A 15 -9.64 -9.48 -1.08
C VAL A 15 -10.36 -10.75 -1.48
N TYR A 16 -9.77 -11.51 -2.36
CA TYR A 16 -10.21 -12.85 -2.73
C TYR A 16 -8.96 -13.65 -3.10
N ASP A 17 -9.11 -14.93 -3.38
CA ASP A 17 -7.99 -15.86 -3.48
C ASP A 17 -6.85 -15.38 -4.36
N ASN A 18 -7.14 -14.73 -5.48
CA ASN A 18 -6.12 -14.32 -6.43
C ASN A 18 -5.78 -12.83 -6.38
N ALA A 19 -6.40 -12.07 -5.48
CA ALA A 19 -6.20 -10.62 -5.45
C ALA A 19 -4.74 -10.25 -5.19
N LEU A 20 -4.08 -10.97 -4.28
CA LEU A 20 -2.70 -10.71 -3.95
C LEU A 20 -1.75 -11.11 -5.09
N ASP A 21 -2.11 -12.13 -5.84
CA ASP A 21 -1.30 -12.55 -6.99
C ASP A 21 -1.37 -11.53 -8.12
N ASP A 22 -2.48 -10.80 -8.23
CA ASP A 22 -2.69 -9.82 -9.29
C ASP A 22 -2.23 -8.42 -8.94
N LEU A 23 -1.85 -8.20 -7.67
CA LEU A 23 -1.53 -6.87 -7.17
C LEU A 23 -0.47 -6.17 -8.03
N GLY A 24 0.60 -6.89 -8.35
CA GLY A 24 1.69 -6.31 -9.13
C GLY A 24 1.23 -5.84 -10.50
N SER A 25 0.43 -6.66 -11.17
CA SER A 25 -0.10 -6.30 -12.49
C SER A 25 -1.01 -5.10 -12.43
N ILE A 26 -1.83 -5.02 -11.39
CA ILE A 26 -2.73 -3.89 -11.20
C ILE A 26 -1.94 -2.60 -11.05
N LEU A 27 -0.90 -2.61 -10.24
CA LEU A 27 -0.05 -1.44 -10.03
C LEU A 27 0.68 -1.05 -11.30
N GLN A 28 1.22 -2.04 -12.00
CA GLN A 28 1.93 -1.79 -13.24
C GLN A 28 1.03 -1.11 -14.26
N ASN A 29 -0.22 -1.56 -14.36
CA ASN A 29 -1.19 -0.97 -15.28
C ASN A 29 -1.53 0.48 -14.91
N GLN A 30 -1.33 0.87 -13.67
CA GLN A 30 -1.54 2.24 -13.21
C GLN A 30 -0.26 3.09 -13.27
N GLY A 31 0.83 2.51 -13.76
CA GLY A 31 2.10 3.23 -13.83
C GLY A 31 2.80 3.37 -12.48
N ILE A 32 2.44 2.55 -11.51
CA ILE A 32 3.01 2.58 -10.18
C ILE A 32 4.08 1.49 -10.08
N ASN A 33 5.31 1.89 -9.81
CA ASN A 33 6.40 0.94 -9.68
C ASN A 33 7.25 1.12 -8.42
N ARG A 34 6.85 2.01 -7.51
CA ARG A 34 7.50 2.18 -6.21
C ARG A 34 6.44 2.40 -5.15
N VAL A 35 6.39 1.51 -4.17
CA VAL A 35 5.32 1.52 -3.16
C VAL A 35 5.88 1.33 -1.77
N VAL A 36 5.07 1.69 -0.77
CA VAL A 36 5.29 1.31 0.61
C VAL A 36 4.09 0.48 1.06
N LEU A 37 4.35 -0.52 1.89
CA LEU A 37 3.35 -1.48 2.34
C LEU A 37 3.19 -1.41 3.85
N TYR A 38 1.95 -1.45 4.30
CA TYR A 38 1.64 -1.55 5.73
C TYR A 38 0.71 -2.73 5.95
N PHE A 39 1.10 -3.60 6.87
CA PHE A 39 0.37 -4.82 7.17
C PHE A 39 -0.24 -4.75 8.56
N GLY A 40 -1.40 -5.35 8.73
CA GLY A 40 -1.95 -5.57 10.06
C GLY A 40 -1.18 -6.66 10.79
N ASN A 41 -1.50 -6.85 12.07
CA ASN A 41 -0.84 -7.81 12.95
C ASN A 41 -0.81 -9.21 12.31
N ASP A 42 0.37 -9.81 12.32
CA ASP A 42 0.62 -11.19 11.88
C ASP A 42 0.40 -11.43 10.39
N LEU A 43 0.06 -10.41 9.62
CA LEU A 43 -0.23 -10.60 8.21
C LEU A 43 1.03 -10.69 7.36
N ILE A 44 2.16 -10.19 7.85
CA ILE A 44 3.43 -10.35 7.15
C ILE A 44 3.77 -11.83 7.05
N GLU A 45 3.57 -12.59 8.14
CA GLU A 45 3.83 -14.02 8.12
C GLU A 45 2.89 -14.76 7.15
N MET A 46 1.62 -14.37 7.14
CA MET A 46 0.62 -15.06 6.34
C MET A 46 0.69 -14.73 4.85
N PHE A 47 0.92 -13.45 4.53
CA PHE A 47 0.77 -12.97 3.17
C PHE A 47 1.99 -12.25 2.60
N GLY A 48 3.00 -12.00 3.44
CA GLY A 48 4.15 -11.21 3.02
C GLY A 48 4.83 -11.76 1.78
N SER A 49 5.12 -13.06 1.76
CA SER A 49 5.80 -13.68 0.62
C SER A 49 4.98 -13.56 -0.65
N LYS A 50 3.69 -13.78 -0.55
CA LYS A 50 2.78 -13.74 -1.70
C LYS A 50 2.72 -12.33 -2.29
N VAL A 51 2.59 -11.34 -1.43
CA VAL A 51 2.56 -9.94 -1.84
C VAL A 51 3.88 -9.53 -2.46
N MET A 52 5.00 -9.84 -1.78
CA MET A 52 6.31 -9.45 -2.26
C MET A 52 6.65 -10.11 -3.59
N ASN A 53 6.27 -11.37 -3.77
CA ASN A 53 6.51 -12.07 -5.04
C ASN A 53 5.70 -11.45 -6.17
N SER A 54 4.44 -11.12 -5.92
CA SER A 54 3.60 -10.48 -6.92
C SER A 54 4.20 -9.14 -7.37
N LEU A 55 4.68 -8.36 -6.43
CA LEU A 55 5.26 -7.05 -6.74
C LEU A 55 6.59 -7.21 -7.48
N LYS A 56 7.42 -8.14 -7.03
CA LYS A 56 8.71 -8.40 -7.67
C LYS A 56 8.53 -8.86 -9.10
N ASP A 57 7.59 -9.76 -9.35
CA ASP A 57 7.34 -10.28 -10.67
C ASP A 57 6.87 -9.19 -11.63
N ALA A 58 6.20 -8.19 -11.12
CA ALA A 58 5.74 -7.05 -11.92
C ALA A 58 6.74 -5.89 -11.93
N GLN A 59 7.93 -6.09 -11.35
CA GLN A 59 8.98 -5.07 -11.27
C GLN A 59 8.53 -3.82 -10.50
N VAL A 60 7.77 -4.04 -9.44
CA VAL A 60 7.36 -2.98 -8.52
C VAL A 60 8.27 -3.04 -7.30
N ASP A 61 8.98 -1.95 -7.03
CA ASP A 61 9.90 -1.87 -5.90
C ASP A 61 9.14 -1.55 -4.62
N VAL A 62 9.38 -2.35 -3.59
CA VAL A 62 8.85 -2.09 -2.25
C VAL A 62 9.93 -1.32 -1.50
N LEU A 63 9.70 -0.03 -1.29
CA LEU A 63 10.67 0.83 -0.63
C LEU A 63 10.71 0.59 0.87
N GLU A 64 9.58 0.20 1.44
CA GLU A 64 9.46 -0.03 2.86
C GLU A 64 8.23 -0.89 3.11
N TYR A 65 8.29 -1.79 4.08
CA TYR A 65 7.11 -2.49 4.56
C TYR A 65 7.19 -2.60 6.08
N LYS A 66 6.05 -2.46 6.73
CA LYS A 66 5.96 -2.50 8.19
C LYS A 66 4.65 -3.10 8.62
N GLU A 67 4.66 -3.66 9.82
CA GLU A 67 3.44 -4.05 10.51
C GLU A 67 2.96 -2.85 11.32
N ILE A 68 1.67 -2.58 11.26
CA ILE A 68 1.05 -1.51 12.05
C ILE A 68 0.20 -2.16 13.14
N ASP A 69 0.54 -1.87 14.38
CA ASP A 69 -0.20 -2.35 15.54
C ASP A 69 -0.78 -1.20 16.36
N THR A 70 -0.64 0.02 15.90
CA THR A 70 -1.11 1.20 16.60
C THR A 70 -1.99 2.06 15.70
N ILE A 71 -2.92 2.79 16.33
CA ILE A 71 -3.69 3.83 15.65
C ILE A 71 -3.43 5.20 16.29
N ALA A 72 -2.39 5.31 17.12
CA ALA A 72 -2.04 6.57 17.74
C ALA A 72 -1.64 7.57 16.65
N LEU A 73 -2.32 8.69 16.62
CA LEU A 73 -2.17 9.69 15.55
C LEU A 73 -0.74 10.18 15.40
N ASN A 74 -0.06 10.41 16.53
CA ASN A 74 1.33 10.87 16.48
C ASN A 74 2.25 9.86 15.81
N ASP A 75 2.07 8.57 16.10
CA ASP A 75 2.89 7.51 15.51
C ASP A 75 2.65 7.41 14.01
N ILE A 76 1.39 7.46 13.62
CA ILE A 76 1.02 7.37 12.20
C ILE A 76 1.53 8.58 11.44
N THR A 77 1.46 9.75 12.03
CA THR A 77 1.95 10.98 11.41
C THR A 77 3.47 10.90 11.19
N GLN A 78 4.20 10.41 12.20
CA GLN A 78 5.64 10.23 12.06
C GLN A 78 5.99 9.22 10.98
N MET A 79 5.23 8.13 10.91
CA MET A 79 5.42 7.13 9.87
C MET A 79 5.19 7.73 8.49
N ALA A 80 4.16 8.54 8.35
CA ALA A 80 3.86 9.19 7.07
C ALA A 80 5.03 10.07 6.63
N PHE A 81 5.58 10.86 7.53
CA PHE A 81 6.70 11.74 7.19
C PHE A 81 8.00 10.98 6.95
N SER A 82 8.06 9.71 7.35
CA SER A 82 9.21 8.86 7.07
C SER A 82 9.14 8.19 5.70
N ILE A 83 8.02 8.28 5.02
CA ILE A 83 7.86 7.66 3.71
C ILE A 83 8.80 8.34 2.72
N SER A 84 9.54 7.53 1.97
CA SER A 84 10.44 8.03 0.94
C SER A 84 9.70 8.93 -0.06
N PRO A 85 10.29 10.06 -0.46
CA PRO A 85 9.69 10.88 -1.51
C PRO A 85 9.59 10.18 -2.85
N LYS A 86 10.25 9.03 -3.01
CA LYS A 86 10.17 8.25 -4.23
C LYS A 86 8.93 7.35 -4.28
N ALA A 87 8.22 7.18 -3.17
CA ALA A 87 7.03 6.34 -3.13
C ALA A 87 5.93 6.94 -4.00
N GLN A 88 5.26 6.08 -4.74
CA GLN A 88 4.18 6.48 -5.63
C GLN A 88 2.81 6.06 -5.11
N ALA A 89 2.76 5.17 -4.14
CA ALA A 89 1.51 4.73 -3.56
C ALA A 89 1.74 4.13 -2.18
N VAL A 90 0.68 4.16 -1.37
CA VAL A 90 0.64 3.51 -0.06
C VAL A 90 -0.35 2.36 -0.15
N ILE A 91 0.06 1.19 0.28
CA ILE A 91 -0.79 0.00 0.24
C ILE A 91 -0.99 -0.50 1.67
N GLY A 92 -2.25 -0.63 2.08
CA GLY A 92 -2.61 -1.19 3.38
C GLY A 92 -3.21 -2.57 3.22
N ILE A 93 -2.71 -3.54 3.97
CA ILE A 93 -3.14 -4.94 3.91
C ILE A 93 -3.61 -5.38 5.28
N GLY A 94 -4.89 -5.63 5.43
CA GLY A 94 -5.43 -6.07 6.70
C GLY A 94 -6.80 -5.52 7.01
N GLY A 95 -7.10 -5.41 8.30
CA GLY A 95 -8.39 -4.94 8.77
C GLY A 95 -8.48 -3.44 8.93
N GLY A 96 -9.52 -2.99 9.63
CA GLY A 96 -9.86 -1.58 9.74
C GLY A 96 -8.74 -0.68 10.23
N LYS A 97 -7.98 -1.12 11.24
CA LYS A 97 -6.93 -0.28 11.81
C LYS A 97 -5.83 0.05 10.79
N VAL A 98 -5.32 -0.96 10.11
CA VAL A 98 -4.23 -0.74 9.17
C VAL A 98 -4.73 0.00 7.94
N ILE A 99 -5.95 -0.31 7.50
CA ILE A 99 -6.55 0.37 6.36
C ILE A 99 -6.70 1.86 6.65
N ASP A 100 -7.27 2.20 7.81
CA ASP A 100 -7.44 3.60 8.22
C ASP A 100 -6.10 4.31 8.35
N ALA A 101 -5.12 3.67 8.97
CA ALA A 101 -3.79 4.25 9.13
C ALA A 101 -3.12 4.50 7.79
N ALA A 102 -3.14 3.51 6.90
CA ALA A 102 -2.51 3.65 5.59
C ALA A 102 -3.21 4.71 4.74
N LYS A 103 -4.52 4.76 4.83
CA LYS A 103 -5.30 5.77 4.12
C LYS A 103 -4.93 7.18 4.58
N TYR A 104 -4.79 7.35 5.89
CA TYR A 104 -4.40 8.65 6.47
C TYR A 104 -2.99 9.04 6.03
N MET A 105 -2.06 8.08 6.04
CA MET A 105 -0.69 8.35 5.58
C MET A 105 -0.67 8.74 4.10
N GLY A 106 -1.45 8.06 3.29
CA GLY A 106 -1.57 8.41 1.87
C GLY A 106 -2.11 9.82 1.70
N PHE A 107 -3.12 10.17 2.49
CA PHE A 107 -3.69 11.50 2.45
C PHE A 107 -2.64 12.56 2.82
N LEU A 108 -1.90 12.34 3.91
CA LEU A 108 -0.87 13.31 4.35
C LEU A 108 0.23 13.50 3.32
N LYS A 109 0.60 12.44 2.63
CA LYS A 109 1.68 12.48 1.65
C LYS A 109 1.19 12.74 0.24
N LYS A 110 -0.12 12.90 0.07
CA LYS A 110 -0.76 13.11 -1.24
C LYS A 110 -0.43 11.97 -2.20
N LEU A 111 -0.46 10.76 -1.69
CA LEU A 111 -0.21 9.55 -2.47
C LEU A 111 -1.50 8.76 -2.63
N PRO A 112 -1.67 8.09 -3.77
CA PRO A 112 -2.76 7.13 -3.93
C PRO A 112 -2.70 6.07 -2.85
N PHE A 113 -3.86 5.64 -2.39
CA PHE A 113 -4.00 4.64 -1.37
C PHE A 113 -4.74 3.43 -1.93
N ILE A 114 -4.21 2.25 -1.65
CA ILE A 114 -4.82 0.99 -2.07
C ILE A 114 -4.99 0.12 -0.83
N SER A 115 -6.18 -0.44 -0.65
CA SER A 115 -6.44 -1.35 0.47
C SER A 115 -6.75 -2.76 -0.05
N ILE A 116 -6.27 -3.72 0.71
CA ILE A 116 -6.51 -5.13 0.42
C ILE A 116 -7.06 -5.82 1.66
#